data_b9268707b74f942b7af72641bf37071a
#
_entry.id   b9268707b74f942b7af72641bf37071a
#
_cell.length_a   1.000
_cell.length_b   1.000
_cell.length_c   1.000
_cell.angle_alpha   90.00
_cell.angle_beta   90.00
_cell.angle_gamma   90.00
#
_symmetry.space_group_name_H-M   'P 1'
#
loop_
_entity.id
_entity.type
_entity.pdbx_description
1 polymer ?
#
loop_
_entity_poly.entity_id
_entity_poly.type
_entity_poly.pdbx_seq_one_letter_code
_entity_poly.pdbx_strand_id
1 'polypeptide(L)'
;MWVAHMTTETTVIDARAATAPRRLTQLETLEAEAIHIFREVAGEFERPVVLFSGGKDSVVMLHLARKAFWPAPVPFTLLHVDTGHNFPEVIDYRDAVVAAHRLRLVVASVQDAIDAGSVRERPDGSRNALQTVPLLEAITTHRFDAVFGGGRRDEEKARAKERVFSLRDELGQWDPRRQRPELWDLYNGRHGPGEHVRVFPLSNWTELDVWRYIEREGIDLPTIYYAHERQVFLRDGMWLAPGDWGGPRGAETVERRIVRYRTVGDMSCTGAVESEALTVDDVIVEVAASRLTERGAT
;
A
#
# COMPACT_ATOMS: atom_id res chain seq x y z
N MET A 1 -74.88 32.59 -1.54
CA MET A 1 -74.24 31.35 -1.09
C MET A 1 -73.32 30.86 -2.25
N TRP A 2 -72.04 31.29 -2.15
CA TRP A 2 -71.04 31.01 -3.17
C TRP A 2 -70.22 29.83 -2.71
N VAL A 3 -70.22 28.75 -3.47
CA VAL A 3 -69.37 27.56 -3.28
C VAL A 3 -68.14 27.74 -4.15
N ALA A 4 -66.99 28.00 -3.50
CA ALA A 4 -65.69 28.03 -4.18
C ALA A 4 -65.23 26.61 -4.44
N HIS A 5 -65.08 26.25 -5.74
CA HIS A 5 -64.41 25.04 -6.16
C HIS A 5 -62.90 25.25 -6.03
N MET A 6 -62.29 24.62 -5.05
CA MET A 6 -60.81 24.47 -5.00
C MET A 6 -60.42 23.32 -5.94
N THR A 7 -59.83 23.65 -7.07
CA THR A 7 -59.13 22.71 -7.91
C THR A 7 -57.70 22.50 -7.33
N THR A 8 -57.45 21.34 -6.76
CA THR A 8 -56.12 20.86 -6.41
C THR A 8 -55.38 20.51 -7.67
N GLU A 9 -54.45 21.35 -8.13
CA GLU A 9 -53.51 20.96 -9.18
C GLU A 9 -52.53 19.94 -8.58
N THR A 10 -52.63 18.69 -9.05
CA THR A 10 -51.65 17.64 -8.74
C THR A 10 -50.45 17.85 -9.65
N THR A 11 -49.37 18.42 -9.10
CA THR A 11 -48.09 18.50 -9.81
C THR A 11 -47.49 17.11 -9.94
N VAL A 12 -47.55 16.52 -11.12
CA VAL A 12 -46.83 15.27 -11.43
C VAL A 12 -45.37 15.64 -11.64
N ILE A 13 -44.50 15.28 -10.70
CA ILE A 13 -43.05 15.36 -10.89
C ILE A 13 -42.65 14.20 -11.81
N ASP A 14 -42.33 14.51 -13.09
CA ASP A 14 -41.81 13.52 -14.02
C ASP A 14 -40.37 13.15 -13.63
N ALA A 15 -40.22 12.06 -12.89
CA ALA A 15 -38.93 11.49 -12.49
C ALA A 15 -38.11 10.90 -13.68
N ARG A 16 -38.52 11.14 -14.92
CA ARG A 16 -37.91 10.58 -16.13
C ARG A 16 -36.81 11.44 -16.74
N ALA A 17 -36.39 12.52 -16.12
CA ALA A 17 -35.08 13.09 -16.43
C ALA A 17 -33.97 12.23 -15.80
N ALA A 18 -33.96 10.94 -16.17
CA ALA A 18 -32.84 10.07 -15.87
C ALA A 18 -31.63 10.65 -16.61
N THR A 19 -30.79 11.36 -15.86
CA THR A 19 -29.44 11.73 -16.33
C THR A 19 -28.81 10.48 -16.91
N ALA A 20 -28.32 10.54 -18.14
CA ALA A 20 -27.59 9.42 -18.76
C ALA A 20 -26.55 8.91 -17.75
N PRO A 21 -26.39 7.57 -17.60
CA PRO A 21 -25.46 7.04 -16.60
C PRO A 21 -24.08 7.65 -16.83
N ARG A 22 -23.58 8.37 -15.83
CA ARG A 22 -22.25 8.99 -15.85
C ARG A 22 -21.24 7.87 -16.00
N ARG A 23 -20.45 7.88 -17.06
CA ARG A 23 -19.30 6.96 -17.17
C ARG A 23 -18.25 7.36 -16.16
N LEU A 24 -17.82 6.40 -15.36
CA LEU A 24 -16.68 6.58 -14.43
C LEU A 24 -15.40 6.79 -15.24
N THR A 25 -14.52 7.64 -14.72
CA THR A 25 -13.14 7.73 -15.20
C THR A 25 -12.35 6.48 -14.78
N GLN A 26 -11.15 6.29 -15.33
CA GLN A 26 -10.27 5.20 -14.95
C GLN A 26 -10.03 5.18 -13.43
N LEU A 27 -9.65 6.31 -12.83
CA LEU A 27 -9.40 6.40 -11.40
C LEU A 27 -10.65 6.16 -10.55
N GLU A 28 -11.82 6.62 -10.98
CA GLU A 28 -13.09 6.35 -10.28
C GLU A 28 -13.45 4.86 -10.33
N THR A 29 -13.13 4.19 -11.43
CA THR A 29 -13.34 2.74 -11.57
C THR A 29 -12.42 1.96 -10.63
N LEU A 30 -11.13 2.29 -10.62
CA LEU A 30 -10.14 1.68 -9.74
C LEU A 30 -10.45 1.93 -8.25
N GLU A 31 -10.90 3.14 -7.91
CA GLU A 31 -11.33 3.48 -6.56
C GLU A 31 -12.55 2.66 -6.14
N ALA A 32 -13.57 2.56 -7.00
CA ALA A 32 -14.78 1.79 -6.72
C ALA A 32 -14.47 0.30 -6.50
N GLU A 33 -13.60 -0.28 -7.34
CA GLU A 33 -13.12 -1.65 -7.19
C GLU A 33 -12.40 -1.85 -5.84
N ALA A 34 -11.45 -0.98 -5.50
CA ALA A 34 -10.72 -1.07 -4.25
C ALA A 34 -11.64 -0.94 -3.02
N ILE A 35 -12.58 0.01 -3.03
CA ILE A 35 -13.58 0.17 -1.97
C ILE A 35 -14.46 -1.09 -1.85
N HIS A 36 -14.88 -1.68 -2.97
CA HIS A 36 -15.63 -2.95 -2.96
C HIS A 36 -14.81 -4.05 -2.27
N ILE A 37 -13.53 -4.22 -2.66
CA ILE A 37 -12.64 -5.22 -2.06
C ILE A 37 -12.51 -5.03 -0.53
N PHE A 38 -12.33 -3.79 -0.04
CA PHE A 38 -12.27 -3.53 1.40
C PHE A 38 -13.55 -3.94 2.13
N ARG A 39 -14.71 -3.71 1.53
CA ARG A 39 -16.01 -4.05 2.10
C ARG A 39 -16.27 -5.55 2.08
N GLU A 40 -15.92 -6.25 0.99
CA GLU A 40 -15.99 -7.71 0.90
C GLU A 40 -15.16 -8.37 2.00
N VAL A 41 -13.90 -7.93 2.18
CA VAL A 41 -13.03 -8.47 3.23
C VAL A 41 -13.61 -8.22 4.63
N ALA A 42 -14.17 -7.04 4.88
CA ALA A 42 -14.79 -6.76 6.17
C ALA A 42 -16.03 -7.62 6.45
N GLY A 43 -16.71 -8.09 5.41
CA GLY A 43 -17.87 -8.99 5.51
C GLY A 43 -17.52 -10.48 5.62
N GLU A 44 -16.42 -10.91 4.99
CA GLU A 44 -16.02 -12.32 4.90
C GLU A 44 -15.07 -12.78 6.00
N PHE A 45 -14.24 -11.88 6.57
CA PHE A 45 -13.16 -12.25 7.47
C PHE A 45 -13.38 -11.69 8.88
N GLU A 46 -12.91 -12.45 9.88
CA GLU A 46 -13.09 -12.07 11.29
C GLU A 46 -12.02 -11.07 11.76
N ARG A 47 -10.80 -11.21 11.26
CA ARG A 47 -9.61 -10.47 11.74
C ARG A 47 -8.72 -9.97 10.62
N PRO A 48 -9.24 -9.11 9.75
CA PRO A 48 -8.42 -8.52 8.71
C PRO A 48 -7.43 -7.51 9.26
N VAL A 49 -6.26 -7.40 8.60
CA VAL A 49 -5.18 -6.47 8.93
C VAL A 49 -4.65 -5.79 7.68
N VAL A 50 -4.29 -4.52 7.77
CA VAL A 50 -3.68 -3.76 6.67
C VAL A 50 -2.18 -3.63 6.91
N LEU A 51 -1.36 -4.14 5.99
CA LEU A 51 0.08 -3.89 6.01
C LEU A 51 0.34 -2.41 5.72
N PHE A 52 0.98 -1.73 6.66
CA PHE A 52 1.24 -0.31 6.57
C PHE A 52 2.73 -0.03 6.73
N SER A 53 3.42 0.04 5.60
CA SER A 53 4.85 0.35 5.55
C SER A 53 5.17 1.85 5.59
N GLY A 54 4.16 2.73 5.49
CA GLY A 54 4.34 4.16 5.25
C GLY A 54 4.71 4.50 3.79
N GLY A 55 4.85 3.50 2.94
CA GLY A 55 5.04 3.69 1.50
C GLY A 55 3.75 4.15 0.81
N LYS A 56 3.88 4.85 -0.34
CA LYS A 56 2.76 5.47 -1.09
C LYS A 56 1.58 4.53 -1.31
N ASP A 57 1.85 3.27 -1.65
CA ASP A 57 0.80 2.28 -1.92
C ASP A 57 0.03 1.92 -0.64
N SER A 58 0.72 1.75 0.48
CA SER A 58 0.07 1.49 1.78
C SER A 58 -0.69 2.72 2.29
N VAL A 59 -0.22 3.92 1.98
CA VAL A 59 -0.91 5.18 2.31
C VAL A 59 -2.19 5.32 1.49
N VAL A 60 -2.14 5.05 0.19
CA VAL A 60 -3.34 5.02 -0.67
C VAL A 60 -4.32 3.94 -0.22
N MET A 61 -3.86 2.74 0.14
CA MET A 61 -4.73 1.69 0.71
C MET A 61 -5.44 2.17 1.98
N LEU A 62 -4.74 2.83 2.90
CA LEU A 62 -5.35 3.35 4.11
C LEU A 62 -6.39 4.44 3.80
N HIS A 63 -6.09 5.33 2.84
CA HIS A 63 -7.04 6.34 2.39
C HIS A 63 -8.31 5.71 1.81
N LEU A 64 -8.18 4.71 0.95
CA LEU A 64 -9.30 3.95 0.37
C LEU A 64 -10.09 3.21 1.44
N ALA A 65 -9.44 2.58 2.43
CA ALA A 65 -10.11 1.95 3.56
C ALA A 65 -10.94 2.98 4.36
N ARG A 66 -10.40 4.17 4.60
CA ARG A 66 -11.15 5.25 5.26
C ARG A 66 -12.38 5.68 4.45
N LYS A 67 -12.25 5.83 3.13
CA LYS A 67 -13.40 6.13 2.24
C LYS A 67 -14.42 5.00 2.23
N ALA A 68 -13.98 3.74 2.24
CA ALA A 68 -14.86 2.58 2.21
C ALA A 68 -15.83 2.51 3.39
N PHE A 69 -15.41 2.99 4.56
CA PHE A 69 -16.20 2.90 5.80
C PHE A 69 -16.70 4.25 6.32
N TRP A 70 -16.40 5.37 5.63
CA TRP A 70 -16.92 6.68 6.04
C TRP A 70 -18.44 6.68 6.22
N PRO A 71 -19.00 7.29 7.32
CA PRO A 71 -18.32 8.05 8.39
C PRO A 71 -17.82 7.20 9.57
N ALA A 72 -17.94 5.88 9.51
CA ALA A 72 -17.43 5.00 10.57
C ALA A 72 -15.88 4.94 10.56
N PRO A 73 -15.26 4.61 11.69
CA PRO A 73 -13.81 4.37 11.73
C PRO A 73 -13.43 3.14 10.89
N VAL A 74 -12.16 3.10 10.45
CA VAL A 74 -11.61 1.92 9.77
C VAL A 74 -11.66 0.71 10.72
N PRO A 75 -12.29 -0.41 10.32
CA PRO A 75 -12.46 -1.56 11.19
C PRO A 75 -11.19 -2.41 11.35
N PHE A 76 -10.13 -2.10 10.59
CA PHE A 76 -8.91 -2.88 10.51
C PHE A 76 -7.82 -2.40 11.46
N THR A 77 -7.01 -3.34 11.94
CA THR A 77 -5.72 -3.05 12.57
C THR A 77 -4.68 -2.79 11.47
N LEU A 78 -3.73 -1.88 11.72
CA LEU A 78 -2.54 -1.74 10.88
C LEU A 78 -1.44 -2.66 11.41
N LEU A 79 -0.65 -3.24 10.52
CA LEU A 79 0.54 -4.02 10.85
C LEU A 79 1.74 -3.43 10.11
N HIS A 80 2.72 -2.96 10.87
CA HIS A 80 4.00 -2.51 10.35
C HIS A 80 5.09 -3.54 10.68
N VAL A 81 5.92 -3.87 9.70
CA VAL A 81 7.12 -4.68 9.95
C VAL A 81 8.30 -3.74 10.05
N ASP A 82 8.86 -3.65 11.24
CA ASP A 82 10.01 -2.79 11.54
C ASP A 82 11.30 -3.58 11.37
N THR A 83 12.14 -3.19 10.40
CA THR A 83 13.45 -3.80 10.19
C THR A 83 14.52 -3.25 11.14
N GLY A 84 14.24 -2.15 11.83
CA GLY A 84 15.24 -1.32 12.52
C GLY A 84 16.08 -0.46 11.58
N HIS A 85 15.89 -0.61 10.25
CA HIS A 85 16.57 0.14 9.19
C HIS A 85 15.58 0.93 8.33
N ASN A 86 14.42 1.27 8.89
CA ASN A 86 13.44 2.10 8.21
C ASN A 86 13.89 3.56 8.16
N PHE A 87 13.46 4.29 7.15
CA PHE A 87 13.70 5.73 7.06
C PHE A 87 13.01 6.46 8.23
N PRO A 88 13.70 7.32 8.99
CA PRO A 88 13.08 8.08 10.07
C PRO A 88 11.84 8.86 9.63
N GLU A 89 11.90 9.48 8.45
CA GLU A 89 10.79 10.25 7.87
C GLU A 89 9.53 9.39 7.65
N VAL A 90 9.72 8.09 7.41
CA VAL A 90 8.62 7.13 7.22
C VAL A 90 8.02 6.71 8.55
N ILE A 91 8.86 6.50 9.56
CA ILE A 91 8.42 6.17 10.92
C ILE A 91 7.64 7.33 11.51
N ASP A 92 8.18 8.56 11.41
CA ASP A 92 7.51 9.78 11.89
C ASP A 92 6.14 9.97 11.21
N TYR A 93 6.10 9.78 9.88
CA TYR A 93 4.85 9.85 9.13
C TYR A 93 3.85 8.77 9.58
N ARG A 94 4.29 7.51 9.73
CA ARG A 94 3.46 6.41 10.22
C ARG A 94 2.81 6.77 11.55
N ASP A 95 3.61 7.22 12.50
CA ASP A 95 3.16 7.52 13.86
C ASP A 95 2.20 8.72 13.87
N ALA A 96 2.48 9.75 13.08
CA ALA A 96 1.59 10.89 12.90
C ALA A 96 0.23 10.47 12.32
N VAL A 97 0.19 9.65 11.28
CA VAL A 97 -1.04 9.15 10.65
C VAL A 97 -1.85 8.28 11.62
N VAL A 98 -1.18 7.37 12.34
CA VAL A 98 -1.80 6.51 13.35
C VAL A 98 -2.47 7.35 14.44
N ALA A 99 -1.77 8.36 14.96
CA ALA A 99 -2.29 9.25 15.98
C ALA A 99 -3.44 10.12 15.47
N ALA A 100 -3.28 10.75 14.30
CA ALA A 100 -4.28 11.65 13.72
C ALA A 100 -5.63 10.94 13.46
N HIS A 101 -5.59 9.68 13.04
CA HIS A 101 -6.77 8.90 12.71
C HIS A 101 -7.19 7.90 13.81
N ARG A 102 -6.51 7.91 14.97
CA ARG A 102 -6.79 7.02 16.12
C ARG A 102 -6.84 5.53 15.70
N LEU A 103 -5.88 5.13 14.88
CA LEU A 103 -5.81 3.77 14.36
C LEU A 103 -5.12 2.82 15.35
N ARG A 104 -5.44 1.53 15.26
CA ARG A 104 -4.71 0.49 15.98
C ARG A 104 -3.51 0.08 15.15
N LEU A 105 -2.32 0.09 15.75
CA LEU A 105 -1.07 -0.33 15.11
C LEU A 105 -0.46 -1.49 15.89
N VAL A 106 -0.07 -2.54 15.18
CA VAL A 106 0.81 -3.62 15.64
C VAL A 106 2.14 -3.43 14.91
N VAL A 107 3.24 -3.50 15.65
CA VAL A 107 4.59 -3.45 15.09
C VAL A 107 5.24 -4.81 15.28
N ALA A 108 5.64 -5.44 14.18
CA ALA A 108 6.40 -6.69 14.15
C ALA A 108 7.88 -6.34 13.93
N SER A 109 8.70 -6.51 14.97
CA SER A 109 10.11 -6.08 14.97
C SER A 109 11.03 -7.21 14.51
N VAL A 110 11.87 -6.92 13.51
CA VAL A 110 12.96 -7.83 13.10
C VAL A 110 14.01 -7.92 14.21
N GLN A 111 14.27 -6.84 14.96
CA GLN A 111 15.22 -6.86 16.07
C GLN A 111 14.74 -7.82 17.17
N ASP A 112 13.46 -7.75 17.57
CA ASP A 112 12.90 -8.66 18.57
C ASP A 112 13.00 -10.13 18.12
N ALA A 113 12.79 -10.40 16.84
CA ALA A 113 12.94 -11.74 16.27
C ALA A 113 14.40 -12.22 16.26
N ILE A 114 15.39 -11.33 16.06
CA ILE A 114 16.81 -11.62 16.21
C ILE A 114 17.14 -11.93 17.66
N ASP A 115 16.68 -11.09 18.59
CA ASP A 115 16.94 -11.25 20.03
C ASP A 115 16.32 -12.52 20.60
N ALA A 116 15.14 -12.91 20.10
CA ALA A 116 14.47 -14.17 20.40
C ALA A 116 15.11 -15.41 19.73
N GLY A 117 16.04 -15.21 18.76
CA GLY A 117 16.67 -16.28 18.01
C GLY A 117 15.79 -16.90 16.92
N SER A 118 14.63 -16.32 16.61
CA SER A 118 13.74 -16.76 15.50
C SER A 118 14.37 -16.54 14.14
N VAL A 119 15.19 -15.51 14.01
CA VAL A 119 15.97 -15.22 12.80
C VAL A 119 17.43 -14.91 13.15
N ARG A 120 18.32 -15.08 12.19
CA ARG A 120 19.73 -14.71 12.32
C ARG A 120 20.04 -13.50 11.46
N GLU A 121 20.77 -12.53 12.03
CA GLU A 121 21.26 -11.40 11.26
C GLU A 121 22.21 -11.87 10.14
N ARG A 122 22.08 -11.24 8.98
CA ARG A 122 22.90 -11.59 7.82
C ARG A 122 24.26 -10.91 7.91
N PRO A 123 25.33 -11.54 7.37
CA PRO A 123 26.69 -10.95 7.38
C PRO A 123 26.78 -9.62 6.63
N ASP A 124 25.88 -9.38 5.67
CA ASP A 124 25.80 -8.14 4.89
C ASP A 124 24.99 -7.02 5.58
N GLY A 125 24.43 -7.28 6.78
CA GLY A 125 23.60 -6.36 7.54
C GLY A 125 22.21 -6.15 6.97
N SER A 126 21.84 -6.80 5.84
CA SER A 126 20.54 -6.65 5.23
C SER A 126 19.46 -7.36 6.04
N ARG A 127 18.40 -6.62 6.40
CA ARG A 127 17.25 -7.14 7.14
C ARG A 127 15.99 -7.29 6.29
N ASN A 128 16.01 -6.83 5.05
CA ASN A 128 14.85 -6.89 4.17
C ASN A 128 14.28 -8.31 4.01
N ALA A 129 15.14 -9.30 3.81
CA ALA A 129 14.72 -10.70 3.70
C ALA A 129 14.24 -11.32 5.04
N LEU A 130 14.59 -10.71 6.17
CA LEU A 130 14.21 -11.18 7.51
C LEU A 130 12.79 -10.81 7.91
N GLN A 131 12.14 -9.89 7.20
CA GLN A 131 10.78 -9.40 7.49
C GLN A 131 9.71 -10.49 7.47
N THR A 132 9.93 -11.57 6.72
CA THR A 132 8.93 -12.64 6.55
C THR A 132 8.60 -13.34 7.87
N VAL A 133 9.60 -13.61 8.71
CA VAL A 133 9.39 -14.35 9.98
C VAL A 133 8.56 -13.54 10.97
N PRO A 134 8.93 -12.30 11.38
CA PRO A 134 8.12 -11.53 12.31
C PRO A 134 6.74 -11.18 11.75
N LEU A 135 6.61 -11.06 10.42
CA LEU A 135 5.30 -10.90 9.79
C LEU A 135 4.41 -12.12 9.99
N LEU A 136 4.90 -13.33 9.74
CA LEU A 136 4.13 -14.57 9.93
C LEU A 136 3.84 -14.86 11.41
N GLU A 137 4.80 -14.55 12.29
CA GLU A 137 4.60 -14.64 13.74
C GLU A 137 3.48 -13.68 14.21
N ALA A 138 3.45 -12.44 13.72
CA ALA A 138 2.39 -11.48 14.02
C ALA A 138 1.02 -11.95 13.49
N ILE A 139 0.97 -12.47 12.24
CA ILE A 139 -0.26 -13.02 11.65
C ILE A 139 -0.80 -14.15 12.54
N THR A 140 0.05 -15.09 12.95
CA THR A 140 -0.32 -16.23 13.77
C THR A 140 -0.75 -15.80 15.19
N THR A 141 0.03 -14.95 15.85
CA THR A 141 -0.22 -14.48 17.22
C THR A 141 -1.54 -13.71 17.33
N HIS A 142 -1.81 -12.84 16.37
CA HIS A 142 -3.04 -12.05 16.34
C HIS A 142 -4.19 -12.75 15.60
N ARG A 143 -3.93 -13.95 15.04
CA ARG A 143 -4.88 -14.74 14.26
C ARG A 143 -5.49 -13.95 13.11
N PHE A 144 -4.68 -13.19 12.38
CA PHE A 144 -5.14 -12.49 11.21
C PHE A 144 -5.44 -13.48 10.08
N ASP A 145 -6.65 -13.40 9.54
CA ASP A 145 -7.17 -14.30 8.50
C ASP A 145 -7.17 -13.66 7.10
N ALA A 146 -7.17 -12.31 7.04
CA ALA A 146 -6.96 -11.57 5.81
C ALA A 146 -5.90 -10.47 6.00
N VAL A 147 -4.98 -10.35 5.04
CA VAL A 147 -3.83 -9.44 5.12
C VAL A 147 -3.76 -8.60 3.86
N PHE A 148 -4.20 -7.35 3.94
CA PHE A 148 -4.10 -6.41 2.83
C PHE A 148 -2.66 -6.02 2.55
N GLY A 149 -2.28 -5.99 1.27
CA GLY A 149 -0.97 -5.59 0.79
C GLY A 149 -1.07 -4.66 -0.42
N GLY A 150 -0.13 -3.73 -0.54
CA GLY A 150 -0.07 -2.73 -1.61
C GLY A 150 0.49 -3.25 -2.94
N GLY A 151 0.61 -4.56 -3.13
CA GLY A 151 1.18 -5.13 -4.35
C GLY A 151 0.33 -4.84 -5.59
N ARG A 152 0.99 -4.45 -6.68
CA ARG A 152 0.38 -4.17 -7.98
C ARG A 152 0.93 -5.11 -9.04
N ARG A 153 0.13 -5.42 -10.07
CA ARG A 153 0.54 -6.31 -11.18
C ARG A 153 1.60 -5.67 -12.08
N ASP A 154 1.68 -4.33 -12.17
CA ASP A 154 2.67 -3.62 -12.97
C ASP A 154 4.06 -3.54 -12.30
N GLU A 155 4.12 -3.74 -10.99
CA GLU A 155 5.34 -3.61 -10.19
C GLU A 155 6.35 -4.72 -10.48
N GLU A 156 5.86 -5.95 -10.65
CA GLU A 156 6.70 -7.15 -10.81
C GLU A 156 5.96 -8.24 -11.59
N LYS A 157 6.64 -8.89 -12.53
CA LYS A 157 6.07 -10.00 -13.35
C LYS A 157 5.52 -11.16 -12.51
N ALA A 158 6.15 -11.48 -11.40
CA ALA A 158 5.69 -12.54 -10.49
C ALA A 158 4.30 -12.19 -9.92
N ARG A 159 4.08 -10.93 -9.56
CA ARG A 159 2.81 -10.44 -9.02
C ARG A 159 1.69 -10.39 -10.05
N ALA A 160 2.02 -10.27 -11.34
CA ALA A 160 1.02 -10.30 -12.41
C ALA A 160 0.20 -11.61 -12.46
N LYS A 161 0.70 -12.69 -11.85
CA LYS A 161 0.03 -13.99 -11.77
C LYS A 161 -0.82 -14.17 -10.51
N GLU A 162 -0.62 -13.36 -9.48
CA GLU A 162 -1.44 -13.40 -8.27
C GLU A 162 -2.83 -12.83 -8.54
N ARG A 163 -3.79 -13.34 -7.81
CA ARG A 163 -5.17 -12.83 -7.80
C ARG A 163 -5.31 -11.73 -6.76
N VAL A 164 -6.43 -11.02 -6.79
CA VAL A 164 -6.76 -10.04 -5.75
C VAL A 164 -6.85 -10.73 -4.39
N PHE A 165 -7.50 -11.91 -4.31
CA PHE A 165 -7.49 -12.79 -3.14
C PHE A 165 -6.51 -13.94 -3.38
N SER A 166 -5.35 -13.88 -2.75
CA SER A 166 -4.27 -14.86 -2.88
C SER A 166 -4.16 -15.70 -1.62
N LEU A 167 -4.63 -16.96 -1.71
CA LEU A 167 -4.60 -17.88 -0.59
C LEU A 167 -3.16 -18.26 -0.22
N ARG A 168 -2.87 -18.25 1.07
CA ARG A 168 -1.59 -18.67 1.67
C ARG A 168 -1.82 -19.88 2.55
N ASP A 169 -0.92 -20.85 2.44
CA ASP A 169 -0.92 -22.01 3.31
C ASP A 169 -0.46 -21.66 4.74
N GLU A 170 -0.39 -22.65 5.61
CA GLU A 170 0.05 -22.53 7.01
C GLU A 170 1.47 -21.96 7.15
N LEU A 171 2.31 -22.07 6.10
CA LEU A 171 3.66 -21.52 6.05
C LEU A 171 3.71 -20.14 5.37
N GLY A 172 2.56 -19.58 5.02
CA GLY A 172 2.45 -18.31 4.32
C GLY A 172 2.83 -18.36 2.85
N GLN A 173 2.95 -19.57 2.26
CA GLN A 173 3.36 -19.75 0.88
C GLN A 173 2.15 -19.69 -0.06
N TRP A 174 2.39 -19.15 -1.25
CA TRP A 174 1.41 -19.12 -2.32
C TRP A 174 1.51 -20.35 -3.22
N ASP A 175 0.40 -21.08 -3.38
CA ASP A 175 0.30 -22.17 -4.36
C ASP A 175 -0.60 -21.73 -5.54
N PRO A 176 -0.03 -21.49 -6.74
CA PRO A 176 -0.80 -21.08 -7.91
C PRO A 176 -1.86 -22.11 -8.33
N ARG A 177 -1.73 -23.39 -7.97
CA ARG A 177 -2.72 -24.44 -8.27
C ARG A 177 -3.97 -24.33 -7.41
N ARG A 178 -3.89 -23.68 -6.26
CA ARG A 178 -5.01 -23.44 -5.35
C ARG A 178 -5.68 -22.07 -5.59
N GLN A 179 -5.20 -21.34 -6.60
CA GLN A 179 -5.72 -20.05 -6.99
C GLN A 179 -7.15 -20.18 -7.52
N ARG A 180 -8.07 -19.39 -6.99
CA ARG A 180 -9.48 -19.42 -7.38
C ARG A 180 -9.77 -18.40 -8.47
N PRO A 181 -10.72 -18.69 -9.40
CA PRO A 181 -11.17 -17.69 -10.37
C PRO A 181 -11.84 -16.51 -9.70
N GLU A 182 -11.64 -15.31 -10.25
CA GLU A 182 -12.26 -14.05 -9.81
C GLU A 182 -13.10 -13.47 -10.96
N LEU A 183 -14.04 -14.28 -11.46
CA LEU A 183 -14.95 -13.87 -12.53
C LEU A 183 -15.97 -12.88 -11.97
N TRP A 184 -16.24 -11.81 -12.72
CA TRP A 184 -17.23 -10.77 -12.37
C TRP A 184 -16.95 -10.10 -11.01
N ASP A 185 -15.68 -9.97 -10.64
CA ASP A 185 -15.24 -9.40 -9.34
C ASP A 185 -15.84 -10.11 -8.12
N LEU A 186 -16.14 -11.40 -8.27
CA LEU A 186 -16.54 -12.25 -7.16
C LEU A 186 -15.30 -12.86 -6.50
N TYR A 187 -15.11 -12.54 -5.25
CA TYR A 187 -13.99 -13.01 -4.45
C TYR A 187 -14.40 -14.20 -3.58
N ASN A 188 -13.44 -15.05 -3.25
CA ASN A 188 -13.68 -16.21 -2.41
C ASN A 188 -12.62 -16.28 -1.31
N GLY A 189 -12.99 -15.82 -0.12
CA GLY A 189 -12.16 -15.77 1.08
C GLY A 189 -12.07 -17.08 1.87
N ARG A 190 -12.70 -18.18 1.41
CA ARG A 190 -12.68 -19.45 2.16
C ARG A 190 -11.25 -19.95 2.36
N HIS A 191 -10.89 -20.13 3.62
CA HIS A 191 -9.59 -20.62 4.06
C HIS A 191 -9.77 -21.68 5.17
N GLY A 192 -8.75 -22.50 5.40
CA GLY A 192 -8.69 -23.48 6.48
C GLY A 192 -7.99 -22.95 7.73
N PRO A 193 -7.97 -23.73 8.81
CA PRO A 193 -7.19 -23.39 10.00
C PRO A 193 -5.70 -23.20 9.65
N GLY A 194 -5.07 -22.13 10.14
CA GLY A 194 -3.67 -21.79 9.88
C GLY A 194 -3.41 -21.14 8.52
N GLU A 195 -4.34 -21.20 7.58
CA GLU A 195 -4.28 -20.49 6.30
C GLU A 195 -4.75 -19.04 6.47
N HIS A 196 -4.32 -18.17 5.56
CA HIS A 196 -4.81 -16.79 5.48
C HIS A 196 -4.87 -16.32 4.01
N VAL A 197 -5.59 -15.24 3.77
CA VAL A 197 -5.69 -14.66 2.43
C VAL A 197 -4.88 -13.35 2.37
N ARG A 198 -3.97 -13.24 1.38
CA ARG A 198 -3.40 -11.94 1.00
C ARG A 198 -4.36 -11.25 0.06
N VAL A 199 -4.68 -10.00 0.36
CA VAL A 199 -5.63 -9.19 -0.42
C VAL A 199 -4.92 -8.00 -1.02
N PHE A 200 -5.09 -7.80 -2.34
CA PHE A 200 -4.40 -6.75 -3.10
C PHE A 200 -5.39 -5.76 -3.75
N PRO A 201 -5.92 -4.79 -3.00
CA PRO A 201 -6.91 -3.83 -3.53
C PRO A 201 -6.38 -2.97 -4.68
N LEU A 202 -5.06 -2.78 -4.74
CA LEU A 202 -4.38 -2.00 -5.78
C LEU A 202 -3.87 -2.88 -6.94
N SER A 203 -4.29 -4.14 -7.03
CA SER A 203 -3.75 -5.09 -8.01
C SER A 203 -3.77 -4.58 -9.45
N ASN A 204 -4.85 -3.89 -9.84
CA ASN A 204 -5.07 -3.38 -11.20
C ASN A 204 -4.55 -1.95 -11.42
N TRP A 205 -3.99 -1.30 -10.39
CA TRP A 205 -3.44 0.06 -10.47
C TRP A 205 -2.03 0.04 -11.04
N THR A 206 -1.71 1.05 -11.85
CA THR A 206 -0.33 1.36 -12.24
C THR A 206 0.31 2.31 -11.23
N GLU A 207 1.66 2.44 -11.26
CA GLU A 207 2.36 3.45 -10.47
C GLU A 207 1.82 4.86 -10.77
N LEU A 208 1.54 5.14 -12.05
CA LEU A 208 0.99 6.43 -12.47
C LEU A 208 -0.43 6.66 -11.94
N ASP A 209 -1.28 5.61 -11.88
CA ASP A 209 -2.62 5.72 -11.27
C ASP A 209 -2.53 6.05 -9.78
N VAL A 210 -1.59 5.44 -9.05
CA VAL A 210 -1.33 5.74 -7.63
C VAL A 210 -0.97 7.21 -7.45
N TRP A 211 -0.02 7.73 -8.24
CA TRP A 211 0.40 9.14 -8.14
C TRP A 211 -0.71 10.12 -8.51
N ARG A 212 -1.48 9.86 -9.58
CA ARG A 212 -2.64 10.67 -9.96
C ARG A 212 -3.75 10.64 -8.92
N TYR A 213 -3.89 9.52 -8.23
CA TYR A 213 -4.85 9.41 -7.12
C TYR A 213 -4.40 10.22 -5.92
N ILE A 214 -3.12 10.19 -5.58
CA ILE A 214 -2.51 11.01 -4.53
C ILE A 214 -2.75 12.50 -4.80
N GLU A 215 -2.49 12.95 -6.04
CA GLU A 215 -2.78 14.31 -6.48
C GLU A 215 -4.26 14.66 -6.32
N ARG A 216 -5.14 13.85 -6.88
CA ARG A 216 -6.60 14.09 -6.89
C ARG A 216 -7.19 14.20 -5.49
N GLU A 217 -6.75 13.36 -4.58
CA GLU A 217 -7.28 13.27 -3.22
C GLU A 217 -6.50 14.15 -2.22
N GLY A 218 -5.41 14.79 -2.65
CA GLY A 218 -4.56 15.60 -1.78
C GLY A 218 -3.95 14.78 -0.63
N ILE A 219 -3.42 13.59 -0.94
CA ILE A 219 -2.88 12.68 0.06
C ILE A 219 -1.44 13.07 0.40
N ASP A 220 -1.17 13.37 1.67
CA ASP A 220 0.18 13.60 2.15
C ASP A 220 1.01 12.32 2.14
N LEU A 221 2.31 12.45 1.83
CA LEU A 221 3.28 11.36 1.83
C LEU A 221 4.53 11.73 2.67
N PRO A 222 5.32 10.73 3.09
CA PRO A 222 6.65 10.99 3.64
C PRO A 222 7.50 11.86 2.71
N THR A 223 8.24 12.81 3.28
CA THR A 223 9.00 13.81 2.52
C THR A 223 10.04 13.23 1.58
N ILE A 224 10.53 12.03 1.85
CA ILE A 224 11.53 11.33 1.04
C ILE A 224 11.04 10.96 -0.38
N TYR A 225 9.74 11.06 -0.65
CA TYR A 225 9.21 10.88 -2.00
C TYR A 225 9.48 12.06 -2.92
N TYR A 226 9.85 13.21 -2.36
CA TYR A 226 10.16 14.45 -3.09
C TYR A 226 11.67 14.72 -3.04
N ALA A 227 12.15 15.53 -4.00
CA ALA A 227 13.55 15.89 -4.10
C ALA A 227 14.05 16.60 -2.82
N HIS A 228 15.14 16.11 -2.26
CA HIS A 228 15.78 16.66 -1.08
C HIS A 228 17.29 16.38 -1.12
N GLU A 229 18.07 17.19 -0.41
CA GLU A 229 19.50 16.96 -0.26
C GLU A 229 19.72 15.77 0.70
N ARG A 230 20.50 14.77 0.25
CA ARG A 230 20.89 13.62 1.07
C ARG A 230 22.34 13.21 0.83
N GLN A 231 22.99 12.74 1.86
CA GLN A 231 24.26 12.04 1.74
C GLN A 231 23.99 10.65 1.17
N VAL A 232 24.66 10.32 0.07
CA VAL A 232 24.53 9.04 -0.61
C VAL A 232 25.89 8.56 -1.13
N PHE A 233 26.00 7.27 -1.38
CA PHE A 233 27.14 6.66 -2.06
C PHE A 233 26.64 5.71 -3.14
N LEU A 234 27.43 5.57 -4.22
CA LEU A 234 27.06 4.73 -5.34
C LEU A 234 27.57 3.29 -5.12
N ARG A 235 26.66 2.31 -5.14
CA ARG A 235 26.95 0.88 -5.12
C ARG A 235 26.08 0.15 -6.11
N ASP A 236 26.70 -0.67 -6.98
CA ASP A 236 26.00 -1.47 -7.99
C ASP A 236 24.98 -0.66 -8.84
N GLY A 237 25.31 0.60 -9.12
CA GLY A 237 24.46 1.51 -9.89
C GLY A 237 23.30 2.14 -9.10
N MET A 238 23.24 1.94 -7.79
CA MET A 238 22.20 2.53 -6.90
C MET A 238 22.82 3.54 -5.93
N TRP A 239 22.14 4.67 -5.75
CA TRP A 239 22.45 5.64 -4.70
C TRP A 239 21.88 5.16 -3.36
N LEU A 240 22.74 4.76 -2.42
CA LEU A 240 22.34 4.29 -1.10
C LEU A 240 22.72 5.34 -0.04
N ALA A 241 21.86 5.50 0.97
CA ALA A 241 22.17 6.34 2.11
C ALA A 241 23.06 5.59 3.12
N PRO A 242 24.13 6.21 3.68
CA PRO A 242 24.88 5.62 4.76
C PRO A 242 24.05 5.58 6.05
N GLY A 243 24.32 4.58 6.89
CA GLY A 243 23.64 4.41 8.17
C GLY A 243 24.36 3.41 9.07
N ASP A 244 23.79 3.14 10.24
CA ASP A 244 24.38 2.22 11.24
C ASP A 244 24.48 0.77 10.70
N TRP A 245 23.63 0.40 9.74
CA TRP A 245 23.64 -0.90 9.05
C TRP A 245 24.78 -1.07 8.04
N GLY A 246 25.46 0.04 7.67
CA GLY A 246 26.57 0.02 6.74
C GLY A 246 26.79 1.36 6.05
N GLY A 247 27.96 1.49 5.48
CA GLY A 247 28.42 2.67 4.75
C GLY A 247 29.23 2.30 3.52
N PRO A 248 29.92 3.26 2.92
CA PRO A 248 30.76 3.07 1.75
C PRO A 248 31.86 2.03 2.01
N ARG A 249 32.21 1.25 0.99
CA ARG A 249 33.23 0.20 1.01
C ARG A 249 34.33 0.50 -0.01
N GLY A 250 35.57 0.23 0.36
CA GLY A 250 36.71 0.38 -0.56
C GLY A 250 36.83 1.80 -1.12
N ALA A 251 36.65 1.96 -2.43
CA ALA A 251 36.76 3.24 -3.14
C ALA A 251 35.43 4.03 -3.24
N GLU A 252 34.35 3.53 -2.65
CA GLU A 252 33.07 4.27 -2.61
C GLU A 252 33.21 5.54 -1.77
N THR A 253 32.68 6.65 -2.25
CA THR A 253 32.71 7.96 -1.56
C THR A 253 31.31 8.44 -1.25
N VAL A 254 31.14 9.08 -0.09
CA VAL A 254 29.88 9.74 0.26
C VAL A 254 29.83 11.10 -0.40
N GLU A 255 28.75 11.37 -1.11
CA GLU A 255 28.48 12.62 -1.80
C GLU A 255 27.16 13.22 -1.30
N ARG A 256 26.99 14.53 -1.41
CA ARG A 256 25.71 15.20 -1.24
C ARG A 256 25.05 15.33 -2.61
N ARG A 257 23.83 14.82 -2.74
CA ARG A 257 23.05 14.89 -3.97
C ARG A 257 21.60 15.27 -3.68
N ILE A 258 20.95 15.85 -4.69
CA ILE A 258 19.51 16.06 -4.67
C ILE A 258 18.88 14.79 -5.22
N VAL A 259 18.15 14.08 -4.36
CA VAL A 259 17.58 12.76 -4.66
C VAL A 259 16.18 12.65 -4.10
N ARG A 260 15.41 11.69 -4.61
CA ARG A 260 14.17 11.19 -4.01
C ARG A 260 14.13 9.68 -4.02
N TYR A 261 13.18 9.10 -3.31
CA TYR A 261 12.94 7.66 -3.34
C TYR A 261 11.65 7.35 -4.10
N ARG A 262 11.66 6.39 -5.03
CA ARG A 262 10.45 5.92 -5.75
C ARG A 262 9.67 4.91 -4.91
N THR A 263 10.40 4.09 -4.15
CA THR A 263 9.85 3.11 -3.20
C THR A 263 10.42 3.37 -1.82
N VAL A 264 9.75 2.86 -0.81
CA VAL A 264 10.18 2.94 0.58
C VAL A 264 10.26 1.53 1.15
N GLY A 265 11.38 1.22 1.77
CA GLY A 265 11.65 -0.07 2.38
C GLY A 265 12.80 0.04 3.38
N ASP A 266 13.61 -1.00 3.47
CA ASP A 266 14.82 -1.01 4.28
C ASP A 266 15.91 -0.12 3.64
N MET A 267 16.45 0.83 4.39
CA MET A 267 17.45 1.80 3.92
C MET A 267 18.71 1.13 3.38
N SER A 268 19.05 -0.06 3.89
CA SER A 268 20.25 -0.80 3.47
C SER A 268 20.20 -1.28 2.01
N CYS A 269 19.02 -1.35 1.41
CA CYS A 269 18.81 -1.86 0.06
C CYS A 269 17.85 -1.01 -0.81
N THR A 270 17.37 0.12 -0.30
CA THR A 270 16.49 1.02 -1.06
C THR A 270 17.32 2.09 -1.75
N GLY A 271 17.36 2.03 -3.08
CA GLY A 271 18.07 3.01 -3.90
C GLY A 271 17.29 4.32 -4.09
N ALA A 272 18.01 5.44 -3.96
CA ALA A 272 17.52 6.75 -4.36
C ALA A 272 17.73 6.98 -5.86
N VAL A 273 16.96 7.90 -6.43
CA VAL A 273 17.13 8.42 -7.80
C VAL A 273 17.43 9.91 -7.76
N GLU A 274 18.32 10.40 -8.62
CA GLU A 274 18.50 11.83 -8.81
C GLU A 274 17.23 12.43 -9.38
N SER A 275 16.75 13.51 -8.78
CA SER A 275 15.47 14.12 -9.15
C SER A 275 15.39 15.54 -8.62
N GLU A 276 14.72 16.40 -9.37
CA GLU A 276 14.36 17.76 -8.98
C GLU A 276 12.87 17.91 -8.64
N ALA A 277 12.12 16.80 -8.62
CA ALA A 277 10.67 16.78 -8.38
C ALA A 277 10.34 17.17 -6.92
N LEU A 278 9.84 18.37 -6.73
CA LEU A 278 9.47 18.92 -5.40
C LEU A 278 7.99 18.73 -5.06
N THR A 279 7.16 18.48 -6.06
CA THR A 279 5.70 18.37 -5.94
C THR A 279 5.20 17.03 -6.49
N VAL A 280 3.95 16.69 -6.17
CA VAL A 280 3.29 15.51 -6.74
C VAL A 280 3.22 15.60 -8.26
N ASP A 281 2.94 16.79 -8.82
CA ASP A 281 2.86 17.02 -10.26
C ASP A 281 4.21 16.75 -10.95
N ASP A 282 5.31 17.22 -10.35
CA ASP A 282 6.66 16.96 -10.87
C ASP A 282 6.95 15.45 -10.90
N VAL A 283 6.59 14.74 -9.83
CA VAL A 283 6.76 13.27 -9.75
C VAL A 283 5.90 12.56 -10.79
N ILE A 284 4.67 13.02 -11.05
CA ILE A 284 3.81 12.48 -12.10
C ILE A 284 4.47 12.62 -13.48
N VAL A 285 5.07 13.78 -13.76
CA VAL A 285 5.78 14.01 -15.03
C VAL A 285 6.98 13.08 -15.18
N GLU A 286 7.79 12.92 -14.14
CA GLU A 286 8.92 11.99 -14.14
C GLU A 286 8.48 10.52 -14.34
N VAL A 287 7.45 10.08 -13.59
CA VAL A 287 6.93 8.70 -13.68
C VAL A 287 6.35 8.44 -15.08
N ALA A 288 5.60 9.40 -15.65
CA ALA A 288 5.04 9.26 -16.99
C ALA A 288 6.12 9.21 -18.08
N ALA A 289 7.25 9.88 -17.89
CA ALA A 289 8.39 9.85 -18.82
C ALA A 289 9.29 8.63 -18.63
N SER A 290 9.20 7.93 -17.51
CA SER A 290 10.05 6.78 -17.17
C SER A 290 9.68 5.57 -18.03
N ARG A 291 10.69 4.91 -18.63
CA ARG A 291 10.54 3.61 -19.32
C ARG A 291 10.81 2.41 -18.41
N LEU A 292 11.26 2.68 -17.20
CA LEU A 292 11.59 1.64 -16.22
C LEU A 292 10.44 1.49 -15.23
N THR A 293 10.13 0.25 -14.88
CA THR A 293 9.21 -0.01 -13.76
C THR A 293 9.82 0.47 -12.44
N GLU A 294 9.00 0.56 -11.41
CA GLU A 294 9.41 1.01 -10.07
C GLU A 294 10.56 0.19 -9.48
N ARG A 295 10.66 -1.10 -9.82
CA ARG A 295 11.72 -2.02 -9.38
C ARG A 295 12.83 -2.25 -10.41
N GLY A 296 12.87 -1.45 -11.47
CA GLY A 296 13.87 -1.54 -12.54
C GLY A 296 13.47 -2.48 -13.67
N ALA A 297 14.39 -2.67 -14.62
CA ALA A 297 14.20 -3.62 -15.72
C ALA A 297 14.33 -5.05 -15.19
N THR A 298 13.19 -5.73 -15.03
CA THR A 298 13.14 -7.17 -14.73
C THR A 298 12.78 -8.00 -15.94
#